data_c702697829509c1cdbd45fd71f307890
#
_entry.id   c702697829509c1cdbd45fd71f307890
#
_cell.length_a   1.000
_cell.length_b   1.000
_cell.length_c   1.000
_cell.angle_alpha   90.00
_cell.angle_beta   90.00
_cell.angle_gamma   90.00
#
_symmetry.space_group_name_H-M   'P 1'
#
loop_
_entity.id
_entity.type
_entity.pdbx_description
1 polymer ?
#
loop_
_entity_poly.entity_id
_entity_poly.type
_entity_poly.pdbx_seq_one_letter_code
_entity_poly.pdbx_strand_id
1 'polypeptide(L)'
;MEAIIFLSIIIALFSIFISYLVIRRVKKQIAEITDALADVKNGNGNRRILSATNELVAPLAYEINEIIVSYEKRLSAIRQTEETNRQLMTSLSHDVRTPLTTLIGYLDAAHKGIVTGKDKDDYIETARRKAHDLKEYIDVLFDWFKLNSNEFVMDINTIEAAELTRNILIDWIPIFEDKQIDYNIDIPEQPFHVKLDMDGYMRILNNLIQNVISHSHADKIEIILSKQEKNMQIRLTDNGIGIEKEDLKHIFERLYKCDKGRSEKGSGLGLSITHQLVEKMNGTITAKSVHGKGTEFILLFPLVD
;
A
#
# COMPACT_ATOMS: atom_id res chain seq x y z
N MET A 1 57.52 -4.08 62.28
CA MET A 1 57.65 -4.50 60.88
C MET A 1 56.75 -5.69 60.54
N GLU A 2 56.76 -6.78 61.31
CA GLU A 2 55.95 -7.97 61.12
C GLU A 2 54.42 -7.72 61.09
N ALA A 3 53.86 -6.87 61.96
CA ALA A 3 52.43 -6.52 61.93
C ALA A 3 51.98 -5.83 60.65
N ILE A 4 52.84 -4.99 60.05
CA ILE A 4 52.54 -4.29 58.79
C ILE A 4 52.54 -5.30 57.61
N ILE A 5 53.49 -6.26 57.61
CA ILE A 5 53.55 -7.29 56.60
C ILE A 5 52.33 -8.21 56.70
N PHE A 6 51.94 -8.60 57.90
CA PHE A 6 50.74 -9.44 58.14
C PHE A 6 49.46 -8.73 57.67
N LEU A 7 49.31 -7.43 57.98
CA LEU A 7 48.17 -6.65 57.53
C LEU A 7 48.12 -6.53 56.01
N SER A 8 49.27 -6.33 55.33
CA SER A 8 49.34 -6.25 53.89
C SER A 8 48.96 -7.55 53.17
N ILE A 9 49.32 -8.70 53.75
CA ILE A 9 48.93 -10.04 53.27
C ILE A 9 47.42 -10.26 53.39
N ILE A 10 46.81 -9.85 54.51
CA ILE A 10 45.35 -9.94 54.71
C ILE A 10 44.63 -9.09 53.68
N ILE A 11 45.05 -7.84 53.43
CA ILE A 11 44.47 -6.94 52.44
C ILE A 11 44.60 -7.54 51.04
N ALA A 12 45.75 -8.13 50.67
CA ALA A 12 45.96 -8.78 49.39
C ALA A 12 45.03 -9.99 49.20
N LEU A 13 44.92 -10.87 50.20
CA LEU A 13 44.02 -12.02 50.17
C LEU A 13 42.54 -11.61 50.03
N PHE A 14 42.15 -10.55 50.76
CA PHE A 14 40.79 -9.99 50.68
C PHE A 14 40.51 -9.40 49.31
N SER A 15 41.44 -8.67 48.70
CA SER A 15 41.34 -8.15 47.34
C SER A 15 41.22 -9.24 46.29
N ILE A 16 42.03 -10.32 46.43
CA ILE A 16 41.95 -11.49 45.54
C ILE A 16 40.55 -12.18 45.67
N PHE A 17 40.06 -12.30 46.90
CA PHE A 17 38.75 -12.89 47.13
C PHE A 17 37.59 -12.07 46.52
N ILE A 18 37.61 -10.74 46.68
CA ILE A 18 36.65 -9.86 46.08
C ILE A 18 36.74 -9.97 44.55
N SER A 19 37.93 -9.90 43.96
CA SER A 19 38.13 -10.07 42.52
C SER A 19 37.57 -11.38 42.00
N TYR A 20 37.78 -12.47 42.72
CA TYR A 20 37.21 -13.78 42.38
C TYR A 20 35.68 -13.75 42.36
N LEU A 21 35.05 -13.16 43.39
CA LEU A 21 33.57 -13.02 43.44
C LEU A 21 33.01 -12.21 42.27
N VAL A 22 33.67 -11.08 41.95
CA VAL A 22 33.27 -10.23 40.81
C VAL A 22 33.40 -11.00 39.50
N ILE A 23 34.51 -11.65 39.23
CA ILE A 23 34.72 -12.44 38.02
C ILE A 23 33.69 -13.58 37.92
N ARG A 24 33.40 -14.26 39.00
CA ARG A 24 32.39 -15.35 39.03
C ARG A 24 30.99 -14.81 38.69
N ARG A 25 30.63 -13.61 39.23
CA ARG A 25 29.36 -12.97 38.98
C ARG A 25 29.24 -12.53 37.49
N VAL A 26 30.26 -11.90 36.93
CA VAL A 26 30.29 -11.50 35.53
C VAL A 26 30.20 -12.70 34.59
N LYS A 27 30.93 -13.78 34.86
CA LYS A 27 30.84 -15.04 34.09
C LYS A 27 29.40 -15.60 34.06
N LYS A 28 28.70 -15.58 35.21
CA LYS A 28 27.31 -16.07 35.29
C LYS A 28 26.40 -15.17 34.44
N GLN A 29 26.53 -13.85 34.50
CA GLN A 29 25.74 -12.90 33.71
C GLN A 29 25.97 -13.05 32.20
N ILE A 30 27.23 -13.27 31.80
CA ILE A 30 27.56 -13.53 30.38
C ILE A 30 26.91 -14.85 29.91
N ALA A 31 26.90 -15.89 30.74
CA ALA A 31 26.22 -17.12 30.40
C ALA A 31 24.70 -16.93 30.22
N GLU A 32 24.06 -16.19 31.12
CA GLU A 32 22.62 -15.85 31.03
C GLU A 32 22.30 -15.04 29.75
N ILE A 33 23.17 -14.11 29.36
CA ILE A 33 23.04 -13.36 28.10
C ILE A 33 23.17 -14.31 26.90
N THR A 34 24.16 -15.21 26.95
CA THR A 34 24.39 -16.19 25.86
C THR A 34 23.23 -17.14 25.69
N ASP A 35 22.64 -17.62 26.79
CA ASP A 35 21.47 -18.49 26.78
C ASP A 35 20.24 -17.75 26.21
N ALA A 36 20.03 -16.48 26.63
CA ALA A 36 18.94 -15.67 26.11
C ALA A 36 19.07 -15.45 24.61
N LEU A 37 20.28 -15.17 24.12
CA LEU A 37 20.55 -15.03 22.68
C LEU A 37 20.33 -16.34 21.90
N ALA A 38 20.68 -17.48 22.50
CA ALA A 38 20.40 -18.78 21.91
C ALA A 38 18.89 -19.06 21.80
N ASP A 39 18.12 -18.69 22.81
CA ASP A 39 16.65 -18.79 22.82
C ASP A 39 16.05 -17.91 21.69
N VAL A 40 16.51 -16.67 21.56
CA VAL A 40 16.06 -15.76 20.49
C VAL A 40 16.40 -16.31 19.11
N LYS A 41 17.62 -16.86 18.94
CA LYS A 41 18.05 -17.50 17.69
C LYS A 41 17.16 -18.71 17.33
N ASN A 42 16.65 -19.43 18.31
CA ASN A 42 15.74 -20.56 18.13
C ASN A 42 14.26 -20.12 17.96
N GLY A 43 14.00 -18.83 17.83
CA GLY A 43 12.67 -18.28 17.53
C GLY A 43 11.86 -17.78 18.74
N ASN A 44 12.43 -17.80 19.96
CA ASN A 44 11.77 -17.24 21.14
C ASN A 44 12.10 -15.75 21.31
N GLY A 45 11.54 -14.90 20.46
CA GLY A 45 11.78 -13.46 20.48
C GLY A 45 11.21 -12.72 21.68
N ASN A 46 10.37 -13.37 22.51
CA ASN A 46 9.85 -12.76 23.74
C ASN A 46 10.87 -12.82 24.89
N ARG A 47 11.96 -13.59 24.72
CA ARG A 47 13.00 -13.66 25.75
C ARG A 47 13.68 -12.30 25.92
N ARG A 48 13.81 -11.88 27.18
CA ARG A 48 14.52 -10.64 27.56
C ARG A 48 15.63 -10.96 28.55
N ILE A 49 16.71 -10.23 28.46
CA ILE A 49 17.83 -10.32 29.40
C ILE A 49 17.49 -9.42 30.58
N LEU A 50 17.32 -10.03 31.74
CA LEU A 50 17.09 -9.30 32.99
C LEU A 50 18.42 -9.00 33.63
N SER A 51 18.72 -7.70 33.85
CA SER A 51 19.92 -7.25 34.55
C SER A 51 19.53 -6.12 35.51
N ALA A 52 20.08 -6.17 36.70
CA ALA A 52 19.91 -5.08 37.67
C ALA A 52 20.77 -3.87 37.26
N THR A 53 20.28 -2.66 37.50
CA THR A 53 20.96 -1.40 37.11
C THR A 53 22.39 -1.26 37.63
N ASN A 54 22.73 -1.95 38.72
CA ASN A 54 24.05 -1.92 39.34
C ASN A 54 25.02 -3.00 38.86
N GLU A 55 24.66 -3.73 37.82
CA GLU A 55 25.49 -4.82 37.28
C GLU A 55 26.43 -4.30 36.18
N LEU A 56 27.64 -4.86 36.12
CA LEU A 56 28.66 -4.45 35.15
C LEU A 56 28.22 -4.69 33.69
N VAL A 57 27.35 -5.68 33.47
CA VAL A 57 26.83 -6.04 32.14
C VAL A 57 25.48 -5.41 31.83
N ALA A 58 24.91 -4.61 32.74
CA ALA A 58 23.60 -3.99 32.53
C ALA A 58 23.51 -3.14 31.24
N PRO A 59 24.48 -2.26 30.90
CA PRO A 59 24.43 -1.53 29.66
C PRO A 59 24.35 -2.43 28.43
N LEU A 60 25.14 -3.50 28.42
CA LEU A 60 25.12 -4.48 27.30
C LEU A 60 23.79 -5.23 27.23
N ALA A 61 23.20 -5.58 28.35
CA ALA A 61 21.88 -6.23 28.40
C ALA A 61 20.77 -5.31 27.84
N TYR A 62 20.82 -4.02 28.12
CA TYR A 62 19.88 -3.03 27.57
C TYR A 62 20.01 -2.90 26.05
N GLU A 63 21.23 -2.72 25.52
CA GLU A 63 21.49 -2.62 24.09
C GLU A 63 21.02 -3.88 23.34
N ILE A 64 21.33 -5.05 23.88
CA ILE A 64 20.88 -6.33 23.30
C ILE A 64 19.34 -6.42 23.30
N ASN A 65 18.67 -6.02 24.36
CA ASN A 65 17.21 -6.00 24.42
C ASN A 65 16.60 -5.05 23.37
N GLU A 66 17.19 -3.87 23.15
CA GLU A 66 16.76 -2.97 22.08
C GLU A 66 16.92 -3.58 20.69
N ILE A 67 18.04 -4.27 20.44
CA ILE A 67 18.27 -4.99 19.19
C ILE A 67 17.22 -6.09 19.01
N ILE A 68 16.93 -6.88 20.06
CA ILE A 68 15.91 -7.91 20.02
C ILE A 68 14.54 -7.32 19.68
N VAL A 69 14.14 -6.23 20.33
CA VAL A 69 12.86 -5.56 20.07
C VAL A 69 12.79 -5.04 18.63
N SER A 70 13.86 -4.43 18.14
CA SER A 70 13.90 -3.90 16.76
C SER A 70 13.84 -5.03 15.73
N TYR A 71 14.53 -6.13 15.97
CA TYR A 71 14.53 -7.30 15.12
C TYR A 71 13.15 -7.97 15.06
N GLU A 72 12.48 -8.13 16.20
CA GLU A 72 11.11 -8.64 16.30
C GLU A 72 10.11 -7.80 15.51
N LYS A 73 10.19 -6.47 15.65
CA LYS A 73 9.35 -5.55 14.88
C LYS A 73 9.56 -5.76 13.36
N ARG A 74 10.80 -5.90 12.93
CA ARG A 74 11.12 -6.14 11.51
C ARG A 74 10.60 -7.49 11.03
N LEU A 75 10.80 -8.55 11.82
CA LEU A 75 10.27 -9.88 11.49
C LEU A 75 8.74 -9.89 11.41
N SER A 76 8.07 -9.23 12.36
CA SER A 76 6.61 -9.10 12.34
C SER A 76 6.13 -8.37 11.09
N ALA A 77 6.78 -7.26 10.72
CA ALA A 77 6.45 -6.52 9.49
C ALA A 77 6.66 -7.37 8.23
N ILE A 78 7.75 -8.14 8.15
CA ILE A 78 8.02 -9.05 7.02
C ILE A 78 6.94 -10.13 6.95
N ARG A 79 6.62 -10.80 8.05
CA ARG A 79 5.57 -11.83 8.09
C ARG A 79 4.20 -11.28 7.69
N GLN A 80 3.87 -10.09 8.16
CA GLN A 80 2.63 -9.42 7.77
C GLN A 80 2.59 -9.12 6.26
N THR A 81 3.71 -8.69 5.69
CA THR A 81 3.83 -8.44 4.25
C THR A 81 3.70 -9.74 3.46
N GLU A 82 4.34 -10.83 3.90
CA GLU A 82 4.25 -12.15 3.27
C GLU A 82 2.82 -12.71 3.31
N GLU A 83 2.14 -12.61 4.47
CA GLU A 83 0.76 -13.05 4.60
C GLU A 83 -0.18 -12.24 3.73
N THR A 84 -0.01 -10.91 3.70
CA THR A 84 -0.77 -10.03 2.81
C THR A 84 -0.56 -10.39 1.34
N ASN A 85 0.69 -10.66 0.94
CA ASN A 85 1.00 -11.08 -0.44
C ASN A 85 0.39 -12.45 -0.77
N ARG A 86 0.39 -13.39 0.17
CA ARG A 86 -0.23 -14.70 -0.01
C ARG A 86 -1.75 -14.62 -0.17
N GLN A 87 -2.40 -13.81 0.67
CA GLN A 87 -3.86 -13.57 0.58
C GLN A 87 -4.21 -12.91 -0.76
N LEU A 88 -3.41 -11.93 -1.18
CA LEU A 88 -3.52 -11.27 -2.46
C LEU A 88 -3.43 -12.28 -3.61
N MET A 89 -2.41 -13.15 -3.65
CA MET A 89 -2.27 -14.18 -4.69
C MET A 89 -3.47 -15.13 -4.74
N THR A 90 -4.00 -15.48 -3.58
CA THR A 90 -5.19 -16.36 -3.49
C THR A 90 -6.43 -15.67 -4.06
N SER A 91 -6.68 -14.41 -3.67
CA SER A 91 -7.79 -13.62 -4.19
C SER A 91 -7.69 -13.41 -5.69
N LEU A 92 -6.50 -13.01 -6.18
CA LEU A 92 -6.25 -12.80 -7.60
C LEU A 92 -6.48 -14.07 -8.44
N SER A 93 -6.04 -15.22 -7.94
CA SER A 93 -6.26 -16.51 -8.62
C SER A 93 -7.76 -16.82 -8.76
N HIS A 94 -8.56 -16.49 -7.76
CA HIS A 94 -10.01 -16.65 -7.81
C HIS A 94 -10.64 -15.65 -8.79
N ASP A 95 -10.23 -14.38 -8.70
CA ASP A 95 -10.81 -13.27 -9.49
C ASP A 95 -10.46 -13.37 -10.99
N VAL A 96 -9.34 -14.02 -11.35
CA VAL A 96 -8.99 -14.39 -12.74
C VAL A 96 -9.77 -15.63 -13.21
N ARG A 97 -9.91 -16.64 -12.35
CA ARG A 97 -10.54 -17.91 -12.72
C ARG A 97 -12.02 -17.73 -13.09
N THR A 98 -12.75 -16.93 -12.35
CA THR A 98 -14.20 -16.74 -12.53
C THR A 98 -14.54 -16.19 -13.91
N PRO A 99 -14.02 -15.02 -14.37
CA PRO A 99 -14.31 -14.50 -15.71
C PRO A 99 -13.76 -15.42 -16.81
N LEU A 100 -12.60 -16.07 -16.59
CA LEU A 100 -12.04 -17.03 -17.57
C LEU A 100 -12.95 -18.24 -17.75
N THR A 101 -13.47 -18.82 -16.69
CA THR A 101 -14.41 -19.95 -16.75
C THR A 101 -15.70 -19.56 -17.47
N THR A 102 -16.21 -18.37 -17.19
CA THR A 102 -17.40 -17.82 -17.82
C THR A 102 -17.18 -17.58 -19.32
N LEU A 103 -16.04 -17.00 -19.69
CA LEU A 103 -15.63 -16.79 -21.08
C LEU A 103 -15.57 -18.11 -21.84
N ILE A 104 -14.90 -19.13 -21.29
CA ILE A 104 -14.81 -20.47 -21.88
C ILE A 104 -16.21 -21.09 -22.04
N GLY A 105 -17.08 -20.92 -21.03
CA GLY A 105 -18.46 -21.43 -21.10
C GLY A 105 -19.28 -20.84 -22.24
N TYR A 106 -19.20 -19.52 -22.47
CA TYR A 106 -19.87 -18.87 -23.60
C TYR A 106 -19.33 -19.38 -24.97
N LEU A 107 -17.99 -19.46 -25.09
CA LEU A 107 -17.37 -19.96 -26.32
C LEU A 107 -17.70 -21.42 -26.58
N ASP A 108 -17.71 -22.27 -25.56
CA ASP A 108 -18.09 -23.69 -25.67
C ASP A 108 -19.55 -23.88 -26.11
N ALA A 109 -20.47 -23.09 -25.55
CA ALA A 109 -21.87 -23.13 -25.92
C ALA A 109 -22.09 -22.74 -27.41
N ALA A 110 -21.39 -21.68 -27.85
CA ALA A 110 -21.44 -21.26 -29.25
C ALA A 110 -20.77 -22.27 -30.20
N HIS A 111 -19.65 -22.89 -29.78
CA HIS A 111 -18.93 -23.89 -30.59
C HIS A 111 -19.68 -25.21 -30.70
N LYS A 112 -20.26 -25.70 -29.61
CA LYS A 112 -21.04 -26.98 -29.60
C LYS A 112 -22.43 -26.86 -30.21
N GLY A 113 -22.82 -25.69 -30.71
CA GLY A 113 -24.12 -25.45 -31.30
C GLY A 113 -25.28 -25.49 -30.29
N ILE A 114 -25.01 -25.33 -29.01
CA ILE A 114 -26.04 -25.24 -27.94
C ILE A 114 -26.90 -24.00 -28.17
N VAL A 115 -26.27 -22.92 -28.66
CA VAL A 115 -26.93 -21.68 -29.09
C VAL A 115 -26.70 -21.46 -30.57
N THR A 116 -27.71 -20.93 -31.28
CA THR A 116 -27.70 -20.72 -32.75
C THR A 116 -28.30 -19.35 -33.10
N GLY A 117 -28.05 -18.88 -34.33
CA GLY A 117 -28.58 -17.60 -34.79
C GLY A 117 -28.12 -16.43 -33.94
N LYS A 118 -29.03 -15.52 -33.61
CA LYS A 118 -28.74 -14.30 -32.83
C LYS A 118 -28.17 -14.62 -31.46
N ASP A 119 -28.64 -15.64 -30.76
CA ASP A 119 -28.13 -16.02 -29.44
C ASP A 119 -26.66 -16.43 -29.49
N LYS A 120 -26.19 -17.04 -30.58
CA LYS A 120 -24.78 -17.35 -30.79
C LYS A 120 -23.95 -16.10 -30.92
N ASP A 121 -24.42 -15.09 -31.63
CA ASP A 121 -23.72 -13.82 -31.81
C ASP A 121 -23.65 -13.06 -30.46
N ASP A 122 -24.75 -13.07 -29.70
CA ASP A 122 -24.80 -12.47 -28.35
C ASP A 122 -23.83 -13.15 -27.36
N TYR A 123 -23.69 -14.49 -27.45
CA TYR A 123 -22.74 -15.26 -26.63
C TYR A 123 -21.28 -14.92 -26.99
N ILE A 124 -20.98 -14.82 -28.29
CA ILE A 124 -19.63 -14.43 -28.75
C ILE A 124 -19.30 -13.01 -28.30
N GLU A 125 -20.23 -12.07 -28.42
CA GLU A 125 -20.02 -10.70 -27.98
C GLU A 125 -19.84 -10.59 -26.45
N THR A 126 -20.59 -11.38 -25.69
CA THR A 126 -20.43 -11.49 -24.25
C THR A 126 -19.06 -12.07 -23.90
N ALA A 127 -18.61 -13.09 -24.60
CA ALA A 127 -17.28 -13.67 -24.45
C ALA A 127 -16.18 -12.63 -24.75
N ARG A 128 -16.35 -11.88 -25.86
CA ARG A 128 -15.42 -10.81 -26.24
C ARG A 128 -15.29 -9.75 -25.14
N ARG A 129 -16.42 -9.28 -24.62
CA ARG A 129 -16.43 -8.30 -23.51
C ARG A 129 -15.73 -8.85 -22.26
N LYS A 130 -16.01 -10.11 -21.88
CA LYS A 130 -15.36 -10.75 -20.73
C LYS A 130 -13.86 -10.95 -20.92
N ALA A 131 -13.39 -11.17 -22.15
CA ALA A 131 -11.97 -11.22 -22.47
C ALA A 131 -11.29 -9.85 -22.29
N HIS A 132 -11.96 -8.76 -22.70
CA HIS A 132 -11.46 -7.41 -22.47
C HIS A 132 -11.42 -7.06 -20.99
N ASP A 133 -12.49 -7.35 -20.23
CA ASP A 133 -12.54 -7.13 -18.77
C ASP A 133 -11.38 -7.87 -18.07
N LEU A 134 -11.10 -9.12 -18.49
CA LEU A 134 -10.01 -9.92 -17.92
C LEU A 134 -8.63 -9.36 -18.28
N LYS A 135 -8.46 -8.86 -19.52
CA LYS A 135 -7.22 -8.22 -19.93
C LYS A 135 -6.95 -6.98 -19.07
N GLU A 136 -7.92 -6.09 -18.92
CA GLU A 136 -7.80 -4.89 -18.08
C GLU A 136 -7.44 -5.26 -16.62
N TYR A 137 -8.07 -6.29 -16.09
CA TYR A 137 -7.76 -6.79 -14.75
C TYR A 137 -6.30 -7.26 -14.62
N ILE A 138 -5.81 -8.01 -15.62
CA ILE A 138 -4.41 -8.48 -15.66
C ILE A 138 -3.44 -7.31 -15.79
N ASP A 139 -3.73 -6.30 -16.62
CA ASP A 139 -2.91 -5.11 -16.79
C ASP A 139 -2.76 -4.35 -15.46
N VAL A 140 -3.86 -4.14 -14.73
CA VAL A 140 -3.86 -3.53 -13.37
C VAL A 140 -3.02 -4.35 -12.39
N LEU A 141 -3.08 -5.67 -12.48
CA LEU A 141 -2.31 -6.58 -11.64
C LEU A 141 -0.80 -6.50 -11.92
N PHE A 142 -0.39 -6.52 -13.20
CA PHE A 142 1.01 -6.35 -13.58
C PHE A 142 1.58 -5.02 -13.10
N ASP A 143 0.82 -3.98 -13.22
CA ASP A 143 1.19 -2.65 -12.76
C ASP A 143 1.36 -2.59 -11.24
N TRP A 144 0.47 -3.28 -10.51
CA TRP A 144 0.63 -3.41 -9.07
C TRP A 144 1.92 -4.16 -8.70
N PHE A 145 2.23 -5.27 -9.37
CA PHE A 145 3.47 -6.00 -9.15
C PHE A 145 4.69 -5.13 -9.46
N LYS A 146 4.67 -4.44 -10.59
CA LYS A 146 5.72 -3.53 -11.00
C LYS A 146 5.96 -2.44 -9.95
N LEU A 147 4.91 -1.79 -9.45
CA LEU A 147 4.99 -0.75 -8.43
C LEU A 147 5.55 -1.23 -7.09
N ASN A 148 5.31 -2.50 -6.73
CA ASN A 148 5.77 -3.11 -5.49
C ASN A 148 7.11 -3.85 -5.64
N SER A 149 7.65 -3.97 -6.86
CA SER A 149 9.00 -4.48 -7.07
C SER A 149 10.03 -3.41 -6.71
N ASN A 150 11.17 -3.82 -6.17
CA ASN A 150 12.29 -2.91 -5.91
C ASN A 150 12.94 -2.37 -7.21
N GLU A 151 12.50 -2.86 -8.35
CA GLU A 151 13.01 -2.49 -9.68
C GLU A 151 12.22 -1.35 -10.32
N PHE A 152 11.09 -0.96 -9.74
CA PHE A 152 10.26 0.12 -10.28
C PHE A 152 10.91 1.49 -10.03
N VAL A 153 11.46 2.05 -11.08
CA VAL A 153 11.99 3.42 -11.10
C VAL A 153 10.97 4.32 -11.79
N MET A 154 10.52 5.37 -11.11
CA MET A 154 9.69 6.42 -11.72
C MET A 154 10.55 7.40 -12.52
N ASP A 155 10.07 7.81 -13.67
CA ASP A 155 10.68 8.86 -14.49
C ASP A 155 10.12 10.23 -14.07
N ILE A 156 10.62 10.74 -12.93
CA ILE A 156 10.18 12.00 -12.34
C ILE A 156 10.79 13.18 -13.09
N ASN A 157 9.97 13.88 -13.85
CA ASN A 157 10.33 15.08 -14.59
C ASN A 157 9.54 16.30 -14.12
N THR A 158 10.05 17.51 -14.37
CA THR A 158 9.28 18.73 -14.19
C THR A 158 8.33 18.88 -15.37
N ILE A 159 7.03 18.79 -15.11
CA ILE A 159 5.96 18.77 -16.11
C ILE A 159 5.03 19.95 -15.89
N GLU A 160 4.50 20.53 -16.95
CA GLU A 160 3.38 21.45 -16.91
C GLU A 160 2.08 20.64 -16.74
N ALA A 161 1.60 20.61 -15.50
CA ALA A 161 0.54 19.70 -15.09
C ALA A 161 -0.86 20.12 -15.57
N ALA A 162 -1.12 21.43 -15.78
CA ALA A 162 -2.42 21.89 -16.29
C ALA A 162 -2.64 21.45 -17.73
N GLU A 163 -1.61 21.55 -18.58
CA GLU A 163 -1.68 21.08 -19.97
C GLU A 163 -1.80 19.55 -20.04
N LEU A 164 -1.01 18.83 -19.23
CA LEU A 164 -1.11 17.38 -19.16
C LEU A 164 -2.52 16.95 -18.70
N THR A 165 -3.08 17.63 -17.71
CA THR A 165 -4.44 17.31 -17.21
C THR A 165 -5.49 17.56 -18.29
N ARG A 166 -5.41 18.69 -19.05
CA ARG A 166 -6.31 18.95 -20.18
C ARG A 166 -6.25 17.83 -21.22
N ASN A 167 -5.03 17.43 -21.59
CA ASN A 167 -4.83 16.37 -22.59
C ASN A 167 -5.43 15.03 -22.15
N ILE A 168 -5.29 14.67 -20.89
CA ILE A 168 -5.90 13.45 -20.33
C ILE A 168 -7.43 13.56 -20.37
N LEU A 169 -7.99 14.70 -19.99
CA LEU A 169 -9.44 14.86 -19.89
C LEU A 169 -10.15 14.95 -21.24
N ILE A 170 -9.47 15.39 -22.30
CA ILE A 170 -10.01 15.40 -23.67
C ILE A 170 -10.47 13.99 -24.08
N ASP A 171 -9.73 12.95 -23.72
CA ASP A 171 -10.07 11.57 -24.06
C ASP A 171 -11.31 11.07 -23.29
N TRP A 172 -11.64 11.69 -22.15
CA TRP A 172 -12.80 11.31 -21.34
C TRP A 172 -14.10 12.00 -21.73
N ILE A 173 -14.04 13.15 -22.41
CA ILE A 173 -15.24 13.91 -22.84
C ILE A 173 -16.24 13.06 -23.64
N PRO A 174 -15.81 12.34 -24.70
CA PRO A 174 -16.74 11.49 -25.46
C PRO A 174 -17.37 10.38 -24.61
N ILE A 175 -16.64 9.88 -23.59
CA ILE A 175 -17.14 8.85 -22.69
C ILE A 175 -18.20 9.40 -21.73
N PHE A 176 -18.00 10.63 -21.22
CA PHE A 176 -19.01 11.29 -20.40
C PHE A 176 -20.29 11.53 -21.19
N GLU A 177 -20.18 12.01 -22.43
CA GLU A 177 -21.32 12.24 -23.33
C GLU A 177 -22.08 10.94 -23.66
N ASP A 178 -21.37 9.85 -23.99
CA ASP A 178 -21.98 8.53 -24.26
C ASP A 178 -22.74 8.00 -23.05
N LYS A 179 -22.21 8.23 -21.85
CA LYS A 179 -22.82 7.80 -20.58
C LYS A 179 -23.81 8.78 -19.99
N GLN A 180 -24.05 9.91 -20.65
CA GLN A 180 -24.94 10.98 -20.20
C GLN A 180 -24.55 11.53 -18.80
N ILE A 181 -23.26 11.66 -18.53
CA ILE A 181 -22.70 12.24 -17.31
C ILE A 181 -22.42 13.72 -17.60
N ASP A 182 -23.08 14.60 -16.85
CA ASP A 182 -22.75 16.04 -16.86
C ASP A 182 -21.36 16.28 -16.28
N TYR A 183 -20.55 17.12 -16.94
CA TYR A 183 -19.18 17.35 -16.49
C TYR A 183 -18.86 18.85 -16.40
N ASN A 184 -18.14 19.23 -15.35
CA ASN A 184 -17.57 20.54 -15.15
C ASN A 184 -16.04 20.42 -15.00
N ILE A 185 -15.28 20.97 -15.93
CA ILE A 185 -13.82 20.93 -15.94
C ILE A 185 -13.31 22.36 -15.83
N ASP A 186 -12.66 22.67 -14.70
CA ASP A 186 -12.07 23.97 -14.43
C ASP A 186 -10.55 23.83 -14.23
N ILE A 187 -9.80 24.15 -15.29
CA ILE A 187 -8.34 24.10 -15.31
C ILE A 187 -7.82 25.48 -15.73
N PRO A 188 -7.09 26.18 -14.83
CA PRO A 188 -6.55 27.50 -15.11
C PRO A 188 -5.61 27.51 -16.32
N GLU A 189 -5.55 28.64 -17.03
CA GLU A 189 -4.58 28.85 -18.13
C GLU A 189 -3.15 29.00 -17.61
N GLN A 190 -2.98 29.37 -16.33
CA GLN A 190 -1.66 29.52 -15.72
C GLN A 190 -0.94 28.18 -15.61
N PRO A 191 0.36 28.11 -15.99
CA PRO A 191 1.12 26.88 -15.92
C PRO A 191 1.40 26.45 -14.47
N PHE A 192 1.30 25.15 -14.22
CA PHE A 192 1.68 24.51 -12.95
C PHE A 192 2.85 23.57 -13.19
N HIS A 193 4.05 23.96 -12.74
CA HIS A 193 5.22 23.10 -12.84
C HIS A 193 5.31 22.22 -11.60
N VAL A 194 5.26 20.90 -11.82
CA VAL A 194 5.27 19.88 -10.76
C VAL A 194 6.23 18.76 -11.15
N LYS A 195 6.88 18.15 -10.18
CA LYS A 195 7.70 16.95 -10.39
C LYS A 195 6.81 15.72 -10.40
N LEU A 196 6.55 15.17 -11.58
CA LEU A 196 5.67 14.03 -11.80
C LEU A 196 6.31 13.01 -12.75
N ASP A 197 5.87 11.77 -12.62
CA ASP A 197 5.96 10.75 -13.66
C ASP A 197 4.69 10.88 -14.52
N MET A 198 4.85 11.10 -15.83
CA MET A 198 3.74 11.37 -16.74
C MET A 198 2.76 10.20 -16.79
N ASP A 199 3.27 8.98 -16.94
CA ASP A 199 2.44 7.77 -17.02
C ASP A 199 1.73 7.49 -15.69
N GLY A 200 2.46 7.68 -14.57
CA GLY A 200 1.90 7.56 -13.23
C GLY A 200 0.78 8.56 -12.96
N TYR A 201 0.95 9.81 -13.39
CA TYR A 201 -0.06 10.85 -13.24
C TYR A 201 -1.31 10.58 -14.10
N MET A 202 -1.11 10.22 -15.37
CA MET A 202 -2.19 9.81 -16.27
C MET A 202 -2.99 8.65 -15.67
N ARG A 203 -2.30 7.68 -15.11
CA ARG A 203 -2.91 6.52 -14.47
C ARG A 203 -3.73 6.89 -13.22
N ILE A 204 -3.26 7.82 -12.40
CA ILE A 204 -4.00 8.34 -11.24
C ILE A 204 -5.35 8.90 -11.69
N LEU A 205 -5.35 9.82 -12.66
CA LEU A 205 -6.57 10.44 -13.14
C LEU A 205 -7.52 9.42 -13.78
N ASN A 206 -7.00 8.55 -14.63
CA ASN A 206 -7.80 7.50 -15.27
C ASN A 206 -8.45 6.57 -14.24
N ASN A 207 -7.74 6.14 -13.20
CA ASN A 207 -8.30 5.31 -12.13
C ASN A 207 -9.42 6.02 -11.37
N LEU A 208 -9.25 7.31 -11.04
CA LEU A 208 -10.25 8.07 -10.31
C LEU A 208 -11.51 8.30 -11.15
N ILE A 209 -11.36 8.69 -12.42
CA ILE A 209 -12.48 8.90 -13.34
C ILE A 209 -13.21 7.59 -13.60
N GLN A 210 -12.46 6.50 -13.84
CA GLN A 210 -13.04 5.16 -14.05
C GLN A 210 -13.84 4.69 -12.83
N ASN A 211 -13.39 5.01 -11.59
CA ASN A 211 -14.15 4.72 -10.38
C ASN A 211 -15.48 5.44 -10.34
N VAL A 212 -15.53 6.72 -10.73
CA VAL A 212 -16.80 7.46 -10.84
C VAL A 212 -17.72 6.76 -11.84
N ILE A 213 -17.24 6.49 -13.05
CA ILE A 213 -18.06 5.91 -14.11
C ILE A 213 -18.57 4.50 -13.74
N SER A 214 -17.75 3.70 -13.07
CA SER A 214 -18.06 2.27 -12.84
C SER A 214 -18.79 2.00 -11.53
N HIS A 215 -18.64 2.86 -10.53
CA HIS A 215 -19.06 2.54 -9.16
C HIS A 215 -19.94 3.60 -8.49
N SER A 216 -19.87 4.87 -8.92
CA SER A 216 -20.57 5.93 -8.21
C SER A 216 -22.06 6.02 -8.56
N HIS A 217 -22.48 5.56 -9.73
CA HIS A 217 -23.80 5.84 -10.31
C HIS A 217 -24.09 7.35 -10.39
N ALA A 218 -23.06 8.16 -10.54
CA ALA A 218 -23.19 9.60 -10.66
C ALA A 218 -23.73 9.99 -12.04
N ASP A 219 -24.49 11.06 -12.06
CA ASP A 219 -24.87 11.75 -13.28
C ASP A 219 -24.11 13.07 -13.49
N LYS A 220 -23.24 13.43 -12.52
CA LYS A 220 -22.39 14.61 -12.59
C LYS A 220 -20.99 14.35 -12.03
N ILE A 221 -19.97 14.86 -12.73
CA ILE A 221 -18.57 14.89 -12.31
C ILE A 221 -18.02 16.30 -12.40
N GLU A 222 -17.25 16.72 -11.40
CA GLU A 222 -16.55 18.00 -11.39
C GLU A 222 -15.06 17.77 -11.18
N ILE A 223 -14.22 18.36 -12.03
CA ILE A 223 -12.76 18.25 -11.96
C ILE A 223 -12.17 19.65 -11.94
N ILE A 224 -11.55 20.02 -10.84
CA ILE A 224 -10.98 21.35 -10.63
C ILE A 224 -9.49 21.24 -10.32
N LEU A 225 -8.67 21.95 -11.08
CA LEU A 225 -7.26 22.14 -10.79
C LEU A 225 -7.03 23.56 -10.29
N SER A 226 -6.36 23.70 -9.15
CA SER A 226 -6.13 24.99 -8.51
C SER A 226 -4.80 25.04 -7.78
N LYS A 227 -4.34 26.24 -7.44
CA LYS A 227 -3.19 26.43 -6.55
C LYS A 227 -3.66 26.56 -5.12
N GLN A 228 -3.11 25.75 -4.24
CA GLN A 228 -3.33 25.82 -2.80
C GLN A 228 -1.97 26.02 -2.10
N GLU A 229 -1.68 27.24 -1.67
CA GLU A 229 -0.40 27.60 -1.07
C GLU A 229 0.80 27.25 -1.97
N LYS A 230 1.62 26.25 -1.57
CA LYS A 230 2.77 25.75 -2.32
C LYS A 230 2.47 24.47 -3.10
N ASN A 231 1.21 24.06 -3.18
CA ASN A 231 0.82 22.85 -3.87
C ASN A 231 -0.11 23.15 -5.04
N MET A 232 -0.03 22.32 -6.06
CA MET A 232 -1.09 22.10 -7.02
C MET A 232 -2.12 21.19 -6.38
N GLN A 233 -3.38 21.59 -6.38
CA GLN A 233 -4.52 20.79 -5.93
C GLN A 233 -5.36 20.35 -7.09
N ILE A 234 -5.71 19.06 -7.13
CA ILE A 234 -6.74 18.54 -8.03
C ILE A 234 -7.87 18.02 -7.16
N ARG A 235 -9.09 18.48 -7.46
CA ARG A 235 -10.32 17.95 -6.86
C ARG A 235 -11.13 17.25 -7.94
N LEU A 236 -11.54 16.03 -7.65
CA LEU A 236 -12.46 15.28 -8.47
C LEU A 236 -13.66 14.92 -7.60
N THR A 237 -14.83 15.44 -7.95
CA THR A 237 -16.06 15.32 -7.17
C THR A 237 -17.14 14.68 -8.03
N ASP A 238 -17.83 13.70 -7.51
CA ASP A 238 -19.04 13.10 -8.08
C ASP A 238 -20.24 13.30 -7.16
N ASN A 239 -21.44 13.22 -7.73
CA ASN A 239 -22.70 13.29 -6.99
C ASN A 239 -23.38 11.92 -6.84
N GLY A 240 -22.61 10.84 -6.89
CA GLY A 240 -23.13 9.49 -6.86
C GLY A 240 -23.55 8.98 -5.49
N ILE A 241 -23.54 7.65 -5.33
CA ILE A 241 -24.02 6.98 -4.09
C ILE A 241 -23.14 7.28 -2.87
N GLY A 242 -21.92 7.80 -3.06
CA GLY A 242 -20.97 8.01 -1.98
C GLY A 242 -20.47 6.73 -1.32
N ILE A 243 -19.68 6.90 -0.26
CA ILE A 243 -19.02 5.82 0.48
C ILE A 243 -19.43 5.92 1.95
N GLU A 244 -19.70 4.77 2.57
CA GLU A 244 -20.00 4.69 4.00
C GLU A 244 -18.79 5.12 4.84
N LYS A 245 -19.03 5.69 6.01
CA LYS A 245 -17.97 6.23 6.88
C LYS A 245 -16.99 5.16 7.35
N GLU A 246 -17.49 3.95 7.54
CA GLU A 246 -16.70 2.78 7.93
C GLU A 246 -15.75 2.39 6.81
N ASP A 247 -16.23 2.35 5.57
CA ASP A 247 -15.46 1.95 4.38
C ASP A 247 -14.43 3.03 3.99
N LEU A 248 -14.74 4.31 4.19
CA LEU A 248 -13.91 5.43 3.77
C LEU A 248 -12.48 5.38 4.34
N LYS A 249 -12.27 4.72 5.46
CA LYS A 249 -10.94 4.54 6.06
C LYS A 249 -10.09 3.50 5.34
N HIS A 250 -10.73 2.62 4.58
CA HIS A 250 -10.13 1.43 4.00
C HIS A 250 -10.04 1.48 2.47
N ILE A 251 -10.65 2.48 1.81
CA ILE A 251 -10.73 2.54 0.34
C ILE A 251 -9.38 2.54 -0.38
N PHE A 252 -8.31 2.96 0.30
CA PHE A 252 -6.94 2.93 -0.22
C PHE A 252 -6.18 1.64 0.14
N GLU A 253 -6.79 0.76 0.93
CA GLU A 253 -6.22 -0.55 1.23
C GLU A 253 -6.31 -1.47 0.02
N ARG A 254 -5.36 -2.39 -0.06
CA ARG A 254 -5.26 -3.35 -1.17
C ARG A 254 -6.42 -4.32 -1.16
N LEU A 255 -7.02 -4.58 -2.32
CA LEU A 255 -8.16 -5.49 -2.50
C LEU A 255 -9.41 -5.12 -1.70
N TYR A 256 -9.43 -3.94 -1.12
CA TYR A 256 -10.63 -3.49 -0.41
C TYR A 256 -11.75 -3.21 -1.41
N LYS A 257 -12.91 -3.77 -1.11
CA LYS A 257 -14.16 -3.53 -1.86
C LYS A 257 -15.25 -3.27 -0.83
N CYS A 258 -16.02 -2.20 -0.98
CA CYS A 258 -17.19 -1.96 -0.15
C CYS A 258 -18.18 -3.12 -0.30
N ASP A 259 -18.73 -3.64 0.80
CA ASP A 259 -19.57 -4.86 0.81
C ASP A 259 -20.77 -4.80 -0.15
N LYS A 260 -21.29 -3.61 -0.42
CA LYS A 260 -22.38 -3.38 -1.38
C LYS A 260 -21.91 -3.40 -2.84
N GLY A 261 -20.60 -3.38 -3.08
CA GLY A 261 -19.97 -3.38 -4.40
C GLY A 261 -19.34 -4.72 -4.80
N ARG A 262 -19.68 -5.84 -4.16
CA ARG A 262 -19.38 -7.20 -4.67
C ARG A 262 -20.01 -7.50 -6.03
N SER A 263 -20.48 -6.45 -6.75
CA SER A 263 -20.68 -6.52 -8.17
C SER A 263 -19.36 -6.98 -8.83
N GLU A 264 -19.45 -7.83 -9.80
CA GLU A 264 -18.35 -8.49 -10.53
C GLU A 264 -17.30 -7.52 -11.14
N LYS A 265 -17.42 -6.20 -10.98
CA LYS A 265 -16.56 -5.19 -11.59
C LYS A 265 -15.60 -4.59 -10.55
N GLY A 266 -14.32 -4.56 -10.93
CA GLY A 266 -13.24 -3.90 -10.22
C GLY A 266 -12.33 -4.85 -9.42
N SER A 267 -11.01 -4.60 -9.49
CA SER A 267 -9.98 -5.41 -8.82
C SER A 267 -9.81 -5.09 -7.33
N GLY A 268 -10.31 -3.93 -6.86
CA GLY A 268 -9.96 -3.38 -5.55
C GLY A 268 -8.50 -2.91 -5.46
N LEU A 269 -7.79 -2.83 -6.60
CA LEU A 269 -6.41 -2.38 -6.66
C LEU A 269 -6.27 -0.93 -7.14
N GLY A 270 -7.24 -0.38 -7.87
CA GLY A 270 -7.15 0.92 -8.51
C GLY A 270 -6.81 2.05 -7.53
N LEU A 271 -7.59 2.21 -6.46
CA LEU A 271 -7.34 3.25 -5.46
C LEU A 271 -6.04 3.03 -4.66
N SER A 272 -5.66 1.78 -4.38
CA SER A 272 -4.39 1.49 -3.70
C SER A 272 -3.18 1.79 -4.60
N ILE A 273 -3.27 1.55 -5.91
CA ILE A 273 -2.28 1.95 -6.90
C ILE A 273 -2.20 3.48 -6.98
N THR A 274 -3.35 4.15 -7.06
CA THR A 274 -3.43 5.61 -7.06
C THR A 274 -2.73 6.21 -5.85
N HIS A 275 -3.00 5.70 -4.65
CA HIS A 275 -2.36 6.15 -3.42
C HIS A 275 -0.83 5.98 -3.46
N GLN A 276 -0.35 4.80 -3.86
CA GLN A 276 1.09 4.54 -3.97
C GLN A 276 1.80 5.42 -5.01
N LEU A 277 1.16 5.66 -6.17
CA LEU A 277 1.72 6.55 -7.19
C LEU A 277 1.82 7.98 -6.69
N VAL A 278 0.77 8.48 -6.03
CA VAL A 278 0.76 9.83 -5.43
C VAL A 278 1.87 9.97 -4.39
N GLU A 279 2.03 9.00 -3.48
CA GLU A 279 3.10 9.02 -2.47
C GLU A 279 4.50 8.98 -3.10
N LYS A 280 4.71 8.13 -4.12
CA LYS A 280 6.00 8.05 -4.84
C LYS A 280 6.36 9.35 -5.56
N MET A 281 5.38 10.19 -5.91
CA MET A 281 5.55 11.53 -6.48
C MET A 281 5.54 12.64 -5.40
N ASN A 282 5.74 12.29 -4.12
CA ASN A 282 5.72 13.21 -2.98
C ASN A 282 4.40 14.01 -2.84
N GLY A 283 3.32 13.50 -3.39
CA GLY A 283 1.98 14.05 -3.23
C GLY A 283 1.23 13.45 -2.05
N THR A 284 0.01 13.92 -1.85
CA THR A 284 -0.97 13.33 -0.92
C THR A 284 -2.32 13.18 -1.59
N ILE A 285 -3.05 12.13 -1.26
CA ILE A 285 -4.43 11.93 -1.68
C ILE A 285 -5.32 11.73 -0.46
N THR A 286 -6.48 12.37 -0.48
CA THR A 286 -7.52 12.21 0.54
C THR A 286 -8.86 12.05 -0.14
N ALA A 287 -9.80 11.40 0.55
CA ALA A 287 -11.18 11.27 0.10
C ALA A 287 -12.14 11.79 1.16
N LYS A 288 -13.18 12.50 0.72
CA LYS A 288 -14.32 12.88 1.54
C LYS A 288 -15.56 12.34 0.87
N SER A 289 -16.42 11.70 1.62
CA SER A 289 -17.66 11.15 1.07
C SER A 289 -18.78 11.18 2.10
N VAL A 290 -20.00 11.32 1.59
CA VAL A 290 -21.21 11.17 2.36
C VAL A 290 -22.14 10.25 1.57
N HIS A 291 -22.52 9.15 2.18
CA HIS A 291 -23.43 8.19 1.54
C HIS A 291 -24.71 8.89 1.05
N GLY A 292 -25.08 8.64 -0.21
CA GLY A 292 -26.19 9.29 -0.91
C GLY A 292 -25.92 10.71 -1.42
N LYS A 293 -24.70 11.25 -1.28
CA LYS A 293 -24.35 12.62 -1.75
C LYS A 293 -23.16 12.68 -2.69
N GLY A 294 -22.40 11.59 -2.81
CA GLY A 294 -21.22 11.50 -3.67
C GLY A 294 -19.89 11.49 -2.93
N THR A 295 -18.81 11.55 -3.71
CA THR A 295 -17.43 11.46 -3.20
C THR A 295 -16.57 12.58 -3.79
N GLU A 296 -15.67 13.12 -2.99
CA GLU A 296 -14.63 14.07 -3.38
C GLU A 296 -13.27 13.46 -3.13
N PHE A 297 -12.46 13.30 -4.17
CA PHE A 297 -11.03 12.99 -4.08
C PHE A 297 -10.21 14.27 -4.21
N ILE A 298 -9.24 14.46 -3.33
CA ILE A 298 -8.37 15.63 -3.28
C ILE A 298 -6.92 15.14 -3.36
N LEU A 299 -6.22 15.56 -4.40
CA LEU A 299 -4.79 15.31 -4.60
C LEU A 299 -4.02 16.61 -4.44
N LEU A 300 -2.86 16.53 -3.78
CA LEU A 300 -1.94 17.66 -3.63
C LEU A 300 -0.55 17.23 -4.09
N PHE A 301 0.06 18.03 -4.95
CA PHE A 301 1.44 17.85 -5.40
C PHE A 301 2.24 19.13 -5.17
N PRO A 302 3.47 19.06 -4.63
CA PRO A 302 4.30 20.26 -4.42
C PRO A 302 4.64 20.93 -5.74
N LEU A 303 4.41 22.24 -5.82
CA LEU A 303 4.85 23.05 -6.95
C LEU A 303 6.38 23.18 -6.95
N VAL A 304 6.95 23.22 -8.14
CA VAL A 304 8.36 23.59 -8.33
C VAL A 304 8.43 25.11 -8.40
N ASP A 305 9.24 25.71 -7.50
CA ASP A 305 9.48 27.15 -7.46
C ASP A 305 10.24 27.65 -8.71
#